data_9229a2acc2dc35f1686e017a3d08a192
#
_entry.id   9229a2acc2dc35f1686e017a3d08a192
#
_cell.length_a   1.000
_cell.length_b   1.000
_cell.length_c   1.000
_cell.angle_alpha   90.00
_cell.angle_beta   90.00
_cell.angle_gamma   90.00
#
_symmetry.space_group_name_H-M   'P 1'
#
loop_
_entity.id
_entity.type
_entity.pdbx_description
1 polymer ?
#
loop_
_entity_poly.entity_id
_entity_poly.type
_entity_poly.pdbx_seq_one_letter_code
_entity_poly.pdbx_strand_id
1 'polypeptide(L)'
;MSKPLGKPDRIVVALGGNALGNNPVEQIEAVSNTAHALLGLIEQGNEIIITHGNGPQVGMIQNAFAAAHDAIGTPEMPLPECGAMSQGYIGYHLQQGIGREMHKRYKRWHAATVVTQIECDPDDPAFKNPTKPIGPFYTEEQAKEFMAEDLSLIQISEPTRHLRIS
;
A
#
# COMPACT_ATOMS: atom_id res chain seq x y z
N MET A 1 20.46 -28.54 22.68
CA MET A 1 19.12 -29.04 23.05
C MET A 1 18.13 -28.03 22.47
N SER A 2 17.43 -28.36 21.39
CA SER A 2 16.37 -27.53 20.83
C SER A 2 15.20 -27.49 21.79
N LYS A 3 14.74 -26.32 22.16
CA LYS A 3 13.50 -26.09 22.90
C LYS A 3 12.37 -26.86 22.19
N PRO A 4 11.49 -27.60 22.88
CA PRO A 4 10.35 -28.21 22.21
C PRO A 4 9.56 -27.08 21.52
N LEU A 5 9.27 -27.27 20.23
CA LEU A 5 8.45 -26.37 19.45
C LEU A 5 7.10 -26.27 20.17
N GLY A 6 6.87 -25.12 20.83
CA GLY A 6 5.56 -24.79 21.37
C GLY A 6 4.57 -24.69 20.21
N LYS A 7 3.28 -24.59 20.53
CA LYS A 7 2.25 -24.29 19.53
C LYS A 7 2.70 -23.02 18.75
N PRO A 8 2.68 -23.03 17.40
CA PRO A 8 3.08 -21.85 16.62
C PRO A 8 2.20 -20.65 16.99
N ASP A 9 2.85 -19.52 17.18
CA ASP A 9 2.17 -18.25 17.38
C ASP A 9 1.77 -17.65 16.03
N ARG A 10 0.66 -16.91 16.03
CA ARG A 10 0.28 -16.07 14.90
C ARG A 10 0.70 -14.63 15.18
N ILE A 11 1.67 -14.13 14.41
CA ILE A 11 2.30 -12.84 14.62
C ILE A 11 1.89 -11.90 13.51
N VAL A 12 1.32 -10.75 13.86
CA VAL A 12 1.03 -9.66 12.92
C VAL A 12 2.19 -8.67 12.96
N VAL A 13 2.78 -8.42 11.79
CA VAL A 13 3.86 -7.46 11.59
C VAL A 13 3.36 -6.30 10.75
N ALA A 14 3.28 -5.11 11.34
CA ALA A 14 2.88 -3.90 10.63
C ALA A 14 4.12 -3.17 10.08
N LEU A 15 4.17 -3.01 8.76
CA LEU A 15 5.22 -2.24 8.08
C LEU A 15 4.73 -0.81 7.86
N GLY A 16 5.38 0.15 8.52
CA GLY A 16 5.12 1.57 8.31
C GLY A 16 5.56 2.04 6.90
N GLY A 17 5.06 3.19 6.45
CA GLY A 17 5.32 3.71 5.11
C GLY A 17 6.81 3.86 4.78
N ASN A 18 7.63 4.25 5.75
CA ASN A 18 9.08 4.37 5.57
C ASN A 18 9.80 3.01 5.41
N ALA A 19 9.15 1.91 5.75
CA ALA A 19 9.72 0.56 5.62
C ALA A 19 9.65 -0.01 4.21
N LEU A 20 9.03 0.71 3.27
CA LEU A 20 8.77 0.21 1.91
C LEU A 20 9.46 1.01 0.81
N GLY A 21 10.17 2.10 1.13
CA GLY A 21 10.78 2.99 0.13
C GLY A 21 9.76 3.75 -0.73
N ASN A 22 10.25 4.68 -1.55
CA ASN A 22 9.42 5.57 -2.37
C ASN A 22 9.36 5.18 -3.86
N ASN A 23 10.19 4.24 -4.26
CA ASN A 23 10.28 3.76 -5.64
C ASN A 23 10.58 2.24 -5.67
N PRO A 24 10.46 1.57 -6.83
CA PRO A 24 10.66 0.13 -6.93
C PRO A 24 12.03 -0.37 -6.47
N VAL A 25 13.09 0.39 -6.70
CA VAL A 25 14.46 0.01 -6.34
C VAL A 25 14.64 0.02 -4.83
N GLU A 26 14.27 1.13 -4.19
CA GLU A 26 14.28 1.27 -2.74
C GLU A 26 13.38 0.22 -2.06
N GLN A 27 12.24 -0.06 -2.66
CA GLN A 27 11.30 -1.05 -2.13
C GLN A 27 11.88 -2.47 -2.16
N ILE A 28 12.58 -2.87 -3.21
CA ILE A 28 13.24 -4.18 -3.28
C ILE A 28 14.27 -4.33 -2.16
N GLU A 29 15.05 -3.28 -1.90
CA GLU A 29 16.05 -3.28 -0.83
C GLU A 29 15.38 -3.32 0.55
N ALA A 30 14.42 -2.46 0.81
CA ALA A 30 13.67 -2.40 2.06
C ALA A 30 12.97 -3.73 2.38
N VAL A 31 12.34 -4.34 1.38
CA VAL A 31 11.69 -5.65 1.50
C VAL A 31 12.71 -6.76 1.77
N SER A 32 13.90 -6.71 1.17
CA SER A 32 14.95 -7.70 1.43
C SER A 32 15.40 -7.66 2.90
N ASN A 33 15.58 -6.46 3.44
CA ASN A 33 15.93 -6.26 4.86
C ASN A 33 14.81 -6.76 5.79
N THR A 34 13.56 -6.43 5.47
CA THR A 34 12.37 -6.90 6.20
C THR A 34 12.27 -8.42 6.17
N ALA A 35 12.42 -9.03 5.00
CA ALA A 35 12.38 -10.48 4.84
C ALA A 35 13.46 -11.17 5.69
N HIS A 36 14.67 -10.64 5.70
CA HIS A 36 15.75 -11.16 6.51
C HIS A 36 15.42 -11.13 8.03
N ALA A 37 14.84 -10.04 8.50
CA ALA A 37 14.42 -9.91 9.90
C ALA A 37 13.29 -10.89 10.28
N LEU A 38 12.35 -11.16 9.36
CA LEU A 38 11.22 -12.05 9.61
C LEU A 38 11.58 -13.53 9.61
N LEU A 39 12.68 -13.91 8.93
CA LEU A 39 13.07 -15.31 8.82
C LEU A 39 13.25 -16.00 10.16
N GLY A 40 13.82 -15.34 11.15
CA GLY A 40 13.99 -15.93 12.47
C GLY A 40 12.67 -16.32 13.14
N LEU A 41 11.61 -15.54 12.92
CA LEU A 41 10.27 -15.84 13.43
C LEU A 41 9.63 -17.00 12.65
N ILE A 42 9.78 -17.01 11.32
CA ILE A 42 9.26 -18.07 10.45
C ILE A 42 9.96 -19.41 10.76
N GLU A 43 11.26 -19.41 10.97
CA GLU A 43 12.04 -20.62 11.29
C GLU A 43 11.68 -21.23 12.65
N GLN A 44 11.14 -20.43 13.55
CA GLN A 44 10.57 -20.89 14.82
C GLN A 44 9.20 -21.58 14.64
N GLY A 45 8.67 -21.60 13.42
CA GLY A 45 7.40 -22.23 13.09
C GLY A 45 6.18 -21.31 13.24
N ASN A 46 6.38 -20.01 13.47
CA ASN A 46 5.28 -19.06 13.63
C ASN A 46 4.58 -18.77 12.31
N GLU A 47 3.28 -18.48 12.38
CA GLU A 47 2.48 -17.95 11.27
C GLU A 47 2.64 -16.42 11.22
N ILE A 48 3.12 -15.88 10.10
CA ILE A 48 3.36 -14.44 9.96
C ILE A 48 2.30 -13.83 9.06
N ILE A 49 1.65 -12.79 9.55
CA ILE A 49 0.75 -11.93 8.78
C ILE A 49 1.41 -10.55 8.68
N ILE A 50 1.68 -10.10 7.46
CA ILE A 50 2.26 -8.79 7.23
C ILE A 50 1.16 -7.83 6.79
N THR A 51 1.05 -6.70 7.47
CA THR A 51 0.23 -5.56 7.06
C THR A 51 1.12 -4.38 6.70
N HIS A 52 0.69 -3.54 5.77
CA HIS A 52 1.51 -2.42 5.32
C HIS A 52 0.66 -1.21 4.91
N GLY A 53 1.24 -0.02 4.98
CA GLY A 53 0.72 1.17 4.32
C GLY A 53 1.10 1.21 2.84
N ASN A 54 0.57 2.18 2.10
CA ASN A 54 0.75 2.30 0.65
C ASN A 54 0.82 3.75 0.15
N GLY A 55 0.92 4.74 1.01
CA GLY A 55 0.78 6.15 0.65
C GLY A 55 1.61 6.58 -0.57
N PRO A 56 2.94 6.40 -0.59
CA PRO A 56 3.76 6.74 -1.76
C PRO A 56 3.37 5.95 -3.01
N GLN A 57 3.06 4.67 -2.86
CA GLN A 57 2.79 3.76 -3.97
C GLN A 57 1.44 4.05 -4.63
N VAL A 58 0.39 4.30 -3.86
CA VAL A 58 -0.93 4.64 -4.41
C VAL A 58 -0.89 6.00 -5.11
N GLY A 59 -0.20 6.98 -4.56
CA GLY A 59 -0.03 8.29 -5.20
C GLY A 59 0.74 8.21 -6.52
N MET A 60 1.82 7.41 -6.58
CA MET A 60 2.57 7.19 -7.82
C MET A 60 1.69 6.55 -8.90
N ILE A 61 0.89 5.54 -8.55
CA ILE A 61 -0.02 4.88 -9.49
C ILE A 61 -1.08 5.85 -9.98
N GLN A 62 -1.72 6.59 -9.09
CA GLN A 62 -2.73 7.58 -9.45
C GLN A 62 -2.17 8.65 -10.39
N ASN A 63 -1.01 9.21 -10.07
CA ASN A 63 -0.36 10.21 -10.91
C ASN A 63 -0.01 9.67 -12.31
N ALA A 64 0.41 8.41 -12.41
CA ALA A 64 0.71 7.79 -13.70
C ALA A 64 -0.54 7.66 -14.58
N PHE A 65 -1.69 7.27 -14.00
CA PHE A 65 -2.95 7.20 -14.74
C PHE A 65 -3.46 8.59 -15.13
N ALA A 66 -3.40 9.58 -14.24
CA ALA A 66 -3.79 10.95 -14.55
C ALA A 66 -2.94 11.52 -15.69
N ALA A 67 -1.62 11.38 -15.63
CA ALA A 67 -0.73 11.84 -16.70
C ALA A 67 -0.99 11.12 -18.04
N ALA A 68 -1.33 9.83 -18.02
CA ALA A 68 -1.69 9.10 -19.23
C ALA A 68 -3.06 9.53 -19.78
N HIS A 69 -4.01 9.87 -18.92
CA HIS A 69 -5.29 10.45 -19.31
C HIS A 69 -5.05 11.76 -20.08
N ASP A 70 -4.31 12.68 -19.51
CA ASP A 70 -4.01 13.99 -20.09
C ASP A 70 -3.26 13.87 -21.42
N ALA A 71 -2.31 12.95 -21.50
CA ALA A 71 -1.42 12.82 -22.67
C ALA A 71 -2.05 12.08 -23.85
N ILE A 72 -2.81 11.02 -23.60
CA ILE A 72 -3.30 10.09 -24.64
C ILE A 72 -4.76 9.64 -24.47
N GLY A 73 -5.50 10.23 -23.51
CA GLY A 73 -6.92 9.94 -23.32
C GLY A 73 -7.22 8.54 -22.77
N THR A 74 -6.31 7.93 -22.02
CA THR A 74 -6.61 6.69 -21.30
C THR A 74 -7.68 6.94 -20.23
N PRO A 75 -8.49 5.94 -19.85
CA PRO A 75 -9.42 6.10 -18.74
C PRO A 75 -8.68 6.50 -17.45
N GLU A 76 -9.24 7.43 -16.71
CA GLU A 76 -8.81 7.69 -15.34
C GLU A 76 -8.99 6.45 -14.47
N MET A 77 -8.14 6.33 -13.45
CA MET A 77 -8.21 5.22 -12.53
C MET A 77 -8.64 5.73 -11.15
N PRO A 78 -9.81 5.29 -10.65
CA PRO A 78 -10.27 5.71 -9.33
C PRO A 78 -9.30 5.29 -8.21
N LEU A 79 -9.30 6.06 -7.12
CA LEU A 79 -8.37 5.84 -6.02
C LEU A 79 -8.50 4.46 -5.34
N PRO A 80 -9.70 3.86 -5.19
CA PRO A 80 -9.82 2.51 -4.65
C PRO A 80 -9.09 1.45 -5.49
N GLU A 81 -9.16 1.54 -6.82
CA GLU A 81 -8.47 0.66 -7.75
C GLU A 81 -6.94 0.87 -7.72
N CYS A 82 -6.49 2.13 -7.63
CA CYS A 82 -5.09 2.44 -7.38
C CYS A 82 -4.62 1.85 -6.05
N GLY A 83 -5.48 1.88 -5.03
CA GLY A 83 -5.28 1.22 -3.75
C GLY A 83 -5.07 -0.29 -3.89
N ALA A 84 -5.96 -0.96 -4.62
CA ALA A 84 -5.86 -2.40 -4.89
C ALA A 84 -4.59 -2.75 -5.67
N MET A 85 -4.23 -1.96 -6.70
CA MET A 85 -2.99 -2.13 -7.46
C MET A 85 -1.77 -1.97 -6.56
N SER A 86 -1.77 -1.00 -5.65
CA SER A 86 -0.67 -0.79 -4.71
C SER A 86 -0.51 -1.96 -3.73
N GLN A 87 -1.60 -2.57 -3.27
CA GLN A 87 -1.55 -3.78 -2.46
C GLN A 87 -0.88 -4.94 -3.23
N GLY A 88 -1.28 -5.14 -4.48
CA GLY A 88 -0.67 -6.14 -5.36
C GLY A 88 0.82 -5.88 -5.60
N TYR A 89 1.19 -4.65 -5.91
CA TYR A 89 2.56 -4.23 -6.17
C TYR A 89 3.49 -4.45 -4.95
N ILE A 90 3.07 -3.96 -3.78
CA ILE A 90 3.83 -4.14 -2.53
C ILE A 90 3.89 -5.62 -2.14
N GLY A 91 2.74 -6.30 -2.21
CA GLY A 91 2.65 -7.72 -1.89
C GLY A 91 3.52 -8.59 -2.80
N TYR A 92 3.61 -8.27 -4.09
CA TYR A 92 4.51 -8.94 -5.03
C TYR A 92 5.98 -8.82 -4.60
N HIS A 93 6.43 -7.64 -4.21
CA HIS A 93 7.79 -7.44 -3.73
C HIS A 93 8.05 -8.18 -2.40
N LEU A 94 7.09 -8.14 -1.47
CA LEU A 94 7.19 -8.89 -0.20
C LEU A 94 7.28 -10.40 -0.45
N GLN A 95 6.45 -10.95 -1.33
CA GLN A 95 6.53 -12.36 -1.71
C GLN A 95 7.90 -12.71 -2.30
N GLN A 96 8.41 -11.86 -3.20
CA GLN A 96 9.73 -12.09 -3.81
C GLN A 96 10.86 -12.04 -2.78
N GLY A 97 10.86 -11.03 -1.90
CA GLY A 97 11.88 -10.88 -0.87
C GLY A 97 11.88 -12.07 0.10
N ILE A 98 10.71 -12.42 0.63
CA ILE A 98 10.55 -13.57 1.53
C ILE A 98 10.92 -14.87 0.81
N GLY A 99 10.39 -15.09 -0.40
CA GLY A 99 10.67 -16.29 -1.18
C GLY A 99 12.15 -16.47 -1.46
N ARG A 100 12.86 -15.39 -1.80
CA ARG A 100 14.31 -15.40 -2.03
C ARG A 100 15.09 -15.81 -0.79
N GLU A 101 14.75 -15.22 0.35
CA GLU A 101 15.40 -15.54 1.61
C GLU A 101 15.10 -16.97 2.08
N MET A 102 13.85 -17.42 1.90
CA MET A 102 13.46 -18.80 2.21
C MET A 102 14.18 -19.81 1.32
N HIS A 103 14.32 -19.51 0.03
CA HIS A 103 15.04 -20.35 -0.92
C HIS A 103 16.53 -20.53 -0.54
N LYS A 104 17.20 -19.46 -0.11
CA LYS A 104 18.59 -19.50 0.38
C LYS A 104 18.76 -20.49 1.56
N ARG A 105 17.71 -20.69 2.34
CA ARG A 105 17.70 -21.57 3.52
C ARG A 105 17.06 -22.93 3.27
N TYR A 106 16.83 -23.29 2.00
CA TYR A 106 16.22 -24.55 1.59
C TYR A 106 14.83 -24.81 2.20
N LYS A 107 14.07 -23.73 2.49
CA LYS A 107 12.69 -23.84 3.00
C LYS A 107 11.70 -23.77 1.84
N ARG A 108 10.69 -24.65 1.85
CA ARG A 108 9.62 -24.71 0.84
C ARG A 108 8.34 -24.01 1.33
N TRP A 109 8.48 -22.89 1.97
CA TRP A 109 7.35 -22.10 2.41
C TRP A 109 7.05 -21.02 1.38
N HIS A 110 5.79 -20.65 1.30
CA HIS A 110 5.32 -19.66 0.33
C HIS A 110 4.58 -18.55 1.07
N ALA A 111 4.74 -17.33 0.58
CA ALA A 111 3.92 -16.20 0.98
C ALA A 111 2.82 -15.99 -0.07
N ALA A 112 1.66 -15.56 0.38
CA ALA A 112 0.55 -15.15 -0.48
C ALA A 112 0.18 -13.70 -0.16
N THR A 113 -0.24 -12.95 -1.16
CA THR A 113 -0.80 -11.61 -1.01
C THR A 113 -2.30 -11.70 -1.07
N VAL A 114 -2.96 -11.04 -0.13
CA VAL A 114 -4.40 -10.89 -0.11
C VAL A 114 -4.72 -9.43 -0.32
N VAL A 115 -5.49 -9.13 -1.37
CA VAL A 115 -6.06 -7.80 -1.57
C VAL A 115 -7.29 -7.68 -0.67
N THR A 116 -7.33 -6.65 0.15
CA THR A 116 -8.38 -6.42 1.13
C THR A 116 -9.24 -5.25 0.75
N GLN A 117 -10.52 -5.33 1.07
CA GLN A 117 -11.47 -4.21 1.01
C GLN A 117 -11.89 -3.84 2.43
N ILE A 118 -12.14 -2.57 2.64
CA ILE A 118 -12.59 -2.03 3.93
C ILE A 118 -13.95 -1.40 3.69
N GLU A 119 -14.95 -1.89 4.41
CA GLU A 119 -16.26 -1.25 4.46
C GLU A 119 -16.17 0.01 5.35
N CYS A 120 -16.61 1.14 4.82
CA CYS A 120 -16.64 2.42 5.53
C CYS A 120 -18.09 2.83 5.77
N ASP A 121 -18.34 3.42 6.94
CA ASP A 121 -19.63 4.04 7.24
C ASP A 121 -19.78 5.29 6.35
N PRO A 122 -20.83 5.40 5.52
CA PRO A 122 -21.05 6.56 4.66
C PRO A 122 -21.23 7.87 5.46
N ASP A 123 -21.59 7.78 6.72
CA ASP A 123 -21.76 8.93 7.61
C ASP A 123 -20.51 9.25 8.46
N ASP A 124 -19.38 8.59 8.19
CA ASP A 124 -18.14 8.85 8.91
C ASP A 124 -17.75 10.33 8.82
N PRO A 125 -17.52 11.01 9.96
CA PRO A 125 -17.17 12.43 9.99
C PRO A 125 -15.87 12.75 9.24
N ALA A 126 -15.01 11.77 8.97
CA ALA A 126 -13.79 11.93 8.17
C ALA A 126 -14.09 12.32 6.71
N PHE A 127 -15.27 11.99 6.17
CA PHE A 127 -15.70 12.48 4.85
C PHE A 127 -15.91 13.99 4.82
N LYS A 128 -16.32 14.58 5.95
CA LYS A 128 -16.53 16.03 6.07
C LYS A 128 -15.26 16.78 6.47
N ASN A 129 -14.35 16.11 7.14
CA ASN A 129 -13.08 16.68 7.61
C ASN A 129 -11.91 15.72 7.37
N PRO A 130 -11.48 15.53 6.10
CA PRO A 130 -10.38 14.65 5.76
C PRO A 130 -9.06 15.19 6.33
N THR A 131 -8.25 14.30 6.94
CA THR A 131 -7.03 14.69 7.67
C THR A 131 -5.75 14.22 7.01
N LYS A 132 -5.81 13.27 6.06
CA LYS A 132 -4.63 12.69 5.42
C LYS A 132 -4.58 13.06 3.94
N PRO A 133 -3.55 13.81 3.49
CA PRO A 133 -3.39 14.14 2.07
C PRO A 133 -2.94 12.88 1.30
N ILE A 134 -3.60 12.61 0.17
CA ILE A 134 -3.24 11.55 -0.79
C ILE A 134 -3.37 12.12 -2.19
N GLY A 135 -2.43 11.81 -3.08
CA GLY A 135 -2.44 12.26 -4.47
C GLY A 135 -1.62 13.51 -4.73
N PRO A 136 -1.76 14.11 -5.92
CA PRO A 136 -1.01 15.28 -6.34
C PRO A 136 -1.39 16.53 -5.55
N PHE A 137 -0.48 17.50 -5.55
CA PHE A 137 -0.75 18.85 -5.07
C PHE A 137 -1.25 19.70 -6.25
N TYR A 138 -2.29 20.47 -6.00
CA TYR A 138 -2.90 21.37 -7.00
C TYR A 138 -2.71 22.82 -6.60
N THR A 139 -2.65 23.71 -7.58
CA THR A 139 -2.79 25.16 -7.35
C THR A 139 -4.23 25.49 -6.94
N GLU A 140 -4.44 26.68 -6.39
CA GLU A 140 -5.79 27.11 -6.01
C GLU A 140 -6.74 27.18 -7.22
N GLU A 141 -6.21 27.59 -8.39
CA GLU A 141 -6.99 27.67 -9.63
C GLU A 141 -7.40 26.26 -10.08
N GLN A 142 -6.44 25.32 -10.16
CA GLN A 142 -6.71 23.92 -10.51
C GLN A 142 -7.70 23.28 -9.53
N ALA A 143 -7.54 23.54 -8.22
CA ALA A 143 -8.45 23.01 -7.23
C ALA A 143 -9.88 23.50 -7.43
N LYS A 144 -10.07 24.78 -7.79
CA LYS A 144 -11.38 25.36 -8.08
C LYS A 144 -12.01 24.79 -9.35
N GLU A 145 -11.22 24.55 -10.40
CA GLU A 145 -11.67 23.90 -11.63
C GLU A 145 -12.16 22.48 -11.34
N PHE A 146 -11.36 21.65 -10.67
CA PHE A 146 -11.75 20.31 -10.29
C PHE A 146 -12.98 20.27 -9.36
N MET A 147 -13.11 21.24 -8.46
CA MET A 147 -14.30 21.35 -7.60
C MET A 147 -15.54 21.76 -8.39
N ALA A 148 -15.39 22.50 -9.47
CA ALA A 148 -16.52 22.93 -10.32
C ALA A 148 -16.96 21.81 -11.28
N GLU A 149 -16.02 21.01 -11.79
CA GLU A 149 -16.30 19.94 -12.74
C GLU A 149 -16.79 18.65 -12.07
N ASP A 150 -16.36 18.36 -10.84
CA ASP A 150 -16.61 17.05 -10.23
C ASP A 150 -16.72 17.04 -8.72
N LEU A 151 -17.68 17.78 -8.17
CA LEU A 151 -18.06 17.68 -6.74
C LEU A 151 -18.40 16.24 -6.32
N SER A 152 -18.83 15.39 -7.26
CA SER A 152 -19.19 14.01 -7.00
C SER A 152 -17.98 13.11 -6.76
N LEU A 153 -16.87 13.29 -7.49
CA LEU A 153 -15.64 12.52 -7.32
C LEU A 153 -14.91 12.86 -6.02
N ILE A 154 -14.96 14.09 -5.56
CA ILE A 154 -14.38 14.52 -4.28
C ILE A 154 -15.14 13.90 -3.09
N GLN A 155 -16.44 13.67 -3.23
CA GLN A 155 -17.26 13.05 -2.21
C GLN A 155 -17.19 11.52 -2.19
N ILE A 156 -16.85 10.90 -3.33
CA ILE A 156 -16.79 9.43 -3.47
C ILE A 156 -15.38 8.89 -3.22
N SER A 157 -14.33 9.68 -3.46
CA SER A 157 -12.96 9.27 -3.22
C SER A 157 -12.57 9.54 -1.78
N GLU A 158 -12.48 8.50 -0.99
CA GLU A 158 -11.96 8.38 0.36
C GLU A 158 -11.87 9.65 1.24
N PRO A 159 -12.21 9.60 2.54
CA PRO A 159 -12.13 10.74 3.49
C PRO A 159 -10.71 11.28 3.71
N THR A 160 -9.78 10.88 2.87
CA THR A 160 -8.35 11.19 2.99
C THR A 160 -7.82 12.10 1.89
N ARG A 161 -8.66 12.61 0.99
CA ARG A 161 -8.21 13.50 -0.09
C ARG A 161 -8.16 14.95 0.41
N HIS A 162 -6.96 15.43 0.68
CA HIS A 162 -6.72 16.86 0.92
C HIS A 162 -6.27 17.55 -0.36
N LEU A 163 -7.05 18.54 -0.76
CA LEU A 163 -6.52 19.64 -1.57
C LEU A 163 -5.61 20.47 -0.67
N ARG A 164 -4.32 20.40 -0.84
CA ARG A 164 -3.40 21.34 -0.20
C ARG A 164 -3.24 22.53 -1.11
N ILE A 165 -3.84 23.64 -0.73
CA ILE A 165 -3.60 24.94 -1.33
C ILE A 165 -2.25 25.41 -0.78
N SER A 166 -1.26 25.53 -1.66
CA SER A 166 0.06 26.10 -1.34
C SER A 166 0.05 27.60 -1.51
#